data_7137ec2b6b5a4329560baf9cdefa93e1
#
_entry.id   7137ec2b6b5a4329560baf9cdefa93e1
#
_cell.length_a   1.000
_cell.length_b   1.000
_cell.length_c   1.000
_cell.angle_alpha   90.00
_cell.angle_beta   90.00
_cell.angle_gamma   90.00
#
_symmetry.space_group_name_H-M   'P 1'
#
loop_
_entity.id
_entity.type
_entity.pdbx_description
1 polymer ?
#
loop_
_entity_poly.entity_id
_entity_poly.type
_entity_poly.pdbx_seq_one_letter_code
_entity_poly.pdbx_strand_id
1 'polypeptide(L)'
;MKGKTFGGQCGECSSCGKCDAILSRQSRKDGAHFSPEAEKQSSFPPTKTNVATMEQEKDNKTLYTFIIYTENLPGLLSQITAVFTRRQVNIESLNVSASSIKGVHKYTITAFTDQEGAEMIVKQTERKVDVVKADYYLHNEVFLIEAAMFKLSTPIVLANQEISRQIRHSQARITEVNSTFCIVSMAGVTEQILDLFRKLNEFPGCVLQYARSGRIVVTRSCQEKVNAFLHERGKAIDAEDNL
;
A
#
# COMPACT_ATOMS: atom_id res chain seq x y z
N MET A 1 -25.25 -28.48 -42.11
CA MET A 1 -25.06 -27.69 -43.33
C MET A 1 -23.87 -26.75 -43.13
N LYS A 2 -22.80 -27.01 -43.91
CA LYS A 2 -21.75 -26.09 -44.43
C LYS A 2 -21.24 -25.00 -43.48
N GLY A 3 -20.08 -25.00 -42.84
CA GLY A 3 -18.70 -25.21 -43.29
C GLY A 3 -18.19 -24.03 -44.13
N LYS A 4 -17.42 -23.07 -43.51
CA LYS A 4 -16.43 -22.26 -44.24
C LYS A 4 -15.23 -21.95 -43.33
N THR A 5 -14.23 -22.75 -43.45
CA THR A 5 -12.82 -22.44 -43.15
C THR A 5 -12.31 -21.37 -44.09
N PHE A 6 -11.68 -20.34 -43.57
CA PHE A 6 -10.77 -19.48 -44.34
C PHE A 6 -9.37 -19.60 -43.73
N GLY A 7 -8.60 -20.53 -44.29
CA GLY A 7 -7.16 -20.49 -44.22
C GLY A 7 -6.66 -19.61 -45.38
N GLY A 8 -5.78 -18.69 -45.09
CA GLY A 8 -5.05 -17.87 -46.05
C GLY A 8 -3.61 -17.70 -45.57
N GLN A 9 -2.74 -18.64 -45.97
CA GLN A 9 -1.29 -18.45 -45.99
C GLN A 9 -0.97 -17.30 -46.96
N CYS A 10 -0.32 -16.26 -46.47
CA CYS A 10 0.34 -15.28 -47.34
C CYS A 10 1.80 -15.67 -47.46
N GLY A 11 2.13 -16.32 -48.59
CA GLY A 11 3.49 -16.54 -49.02
C GLY A 11 4.16 -15.23 -49.48
N GLU A 12 5.44 -15.32 -49.49
CA GLU A 12 6.45 -14.34 -49.90
C GLU A 12 5.98 -13.40 -51.05
N CYS A 13 5.90 -12.12 -50.77
CA CYS A 13 5.73 -11.09 -51.77
C CYS A 13 6.96 -10.20 -51.79
N SER A 14 7.99 -10.68 -52.48
CA SER A 14 9.09 -9.88 -52.97
C SER A 14 8.64 -9.22 -54.28
N SER A 15 8.54 -7.89 -54.27
CA SER A 15 8.17 -7.00 -55.38
C SER A 15 6.67 -6.62 -55.48
N CYS A 16 6.22 -5.76 -54.63
CA CYS A 16 5.04 -4.95 -54.88
C CYS A 16 5.36 -3.48 -54.57
N GLY A 17 5.62 -2.68 -55.59
CA GLY A 17 5.95 -1.25 -55.52
C GLY A 17 4.83 -0.34 -55.01
N LYS A 18 3.85 -0.90 -54.29
CA LYS A 18 2.79 -0.15 -53.59
C LYS A 18 3.01 0.03 -52.09
N CYS A 19 3.97 -0.71 -51.50
CA CYS A 19 4.28 -0.54 -50.07
C CYS A 19 5.21 0.63 -49.78
N ASP A 20 6.06 0.99 -50.77
CA ASP A 20 6.98 2.12 -50.60
C ASP A 20 6.31 3.49 -50.69
N ALA A 21 5.10 3.57 -51.27
CA ALA A 21 4.33 4.83 -51.35
C ALA A 21 3.56 5.20 -50.07
N ILE A 22 3.40 4.27 -49.14
CA ILE A 22 2.68 4.52 -47.87
C ILE A 22 3.67 4.94 -46.79
N LEU A 23 4.89 4.42 -46.81
CA LEU A 23 5.94 4.80 -45.85
C LEU A 23 6.58 6.17 -46.15
N SER A 24 6.52 6.64 -47.42
CA SER A 24 7.10 7.95 -47.82
C SER A 24 6.16 9.14 -47.58
N ARG A 25 4.89 8.94 -47.19
CA ARG A 25 3.93 10.02 -46.88
C ARG A 25 3.76 10.33 -45.40
N GLN A 26 4.34 9.56 -44.48
CA GLN A 26 4.27 9.81 -43.03
C GLN A 26 5.50 10.46 -42.43
N SER A 27 6.58 10.69 -43.24
CA SER A 27 7.80 11.29 -42.71
C SER A 27 7.99 12.79 -43.03
N ARG A 28 6.90 13.51 -43.37
CA ARG A 28 6.96 14.96 -43.68
C ARG A 28 5.91 15.79 -42.95
N LYS A 29 5.64 15.50 -41.71
CA LYS A 29 4.99 16.45 -40.82
C LYS A 29 5.36 16.04 -39.39
N ASP A 30 6.51 16.43 -38.96
CA ASP A 30 6.86 16.76 -37.58
C ASP A 30 8.37 16.97 -37.53
N GLY A 31 8.80 18.14 -38.03
CA GLY A 31 10.14 18.66 -37.83
C GLY A 31 10.32 19.10 -36.37
N ALA A 32 10.28 18.18 -35.43
CA ALA A 32 10.80 18.39 -34.09
C ALA A 32 12.22 17.84 -34.09
N HIS A 33 13.18 18.75 -34.17
CA HIS A 33 14.60 18.53 -33.94
C HIS A 33 14.77 17.97 -32.53
N PHE A 34 14.84 16.66 -32.40
CA PHE A 34 15.17 16.02 -31.12
C PHE A 34 16.71 16.04 -31.01
N SER A 35 17.22 17.08 -30.38
CA SER A 35 18.56 17.08 -29.84
C SER A 35 18.64 16.06 -28.71
N PRO A 36 19.67 15.20 -28.68
CA PRO A 36 19.91 14.38 -27.47
C PRO A 36 20.55 15.27 -26.42
N GLU A 37 19.75 16.12 -25.79
CA GLU A 37 20.14 16.75 -24.54
C GLU A 37 20.06 15.71 -23.45
N ALA A 38 21.24 15.33 -22.99
CA ALA A 38 21.58 14.82 -21.68
C ALA A 38 20.37 14.43 -20.81
N GLU A 39 20.16 13.12 -20.61
CA GLU A 39 19.56 12.59 -19.42
C GLU A 39 20.20 13.29 -18.20
N LYS A 40 19.61 14.40 -17.80
CA LYS A 40 19.79 14.88 -16.44
C LYS A 40 19.23 13.77 -15.57
N GLN A 41 20.13 12.92 -15.10
CA GLN A 41 19.93 12.15 -13.89
C GLN A 41 19.20 13.07 -12.93
N SER A 42 17.91 12.83 -12.72
CA SER A 42 17.20 13.39 -11.58
C SER A 42 17.84 12.72 -10.37
N SER A 43 18.92 13.33 -9.91
CA SER A 43 19.41 13.10 -8.59
C SER A 43 18.30 13.58 -7.64
N PHE A 44 17.37 12.70 -7.32
CA PHE A 44 16.67 12.85 -6.06
C PHE A 44 17.79 12.98 -5.03
N PRO A 45 17.83 14.10 -4.26
CA PRO A 45 18.79 14.20 -3.20
C PRO A 45 18.65 12.94 -2.35
N PRO A 46 19.75 12.34 -1.87
CA PRO A 46 19.65 11.24 -0.95
C PRO A 46 18.81 11.78 0.20
N THR A 47 17.61 11.26 0.35
CA THR A 47 16.74 11.58 1.46
C THR A 47 17.42 11.00 2.69
N LYS A 48 18.41 11.74 3.21
CA LYS A 48 18.73 11.75 4.63
C LYS A 48 17.54 12.40 5.31
N THR A 49 16.34 11.90 5.00
CA THR A 49 15.12 12.33 5.63
C THR A 49 15.09 11.64 6.97
N ASN A 50 15.68 12.27 7.96
CA ASN A 50 14.90 12.64 9.13
C ASN A 50 14.14 11.49 9.79
N VAL A 51 14.70 10.29 9.84
CA VAL A 51 14.29 9.30 10.85
C VAL A 51 14.54 9.90 12.24
N ALA A 52 15.64 10.62 12.43
CA ALA A 52 15.97 11.32 13.67
C ALA A 52 15.04 12.51 13.99
N THR A 53 14.52 13.23 12.98
CA THR A 53 13.61 14.35 13.22
C THR A 53 12.18 13.90 13.52
N MET A 54 11.75 12.75 12.98
CA MET A 54 10.47 12.13 13.34
C MET A 54 10.49 11.51 14.74
N GLU A 55 11.66 11.17 15.27
CA GLU A 55 11.80 10.67 16.64
C GLU A 55 11.77 11.80 17.70
N GLN A 56 12.15 13.02 17.38
CA GLN A 56 12.25 14.13 18.33
C GLN A 56 10.92 14.86 18.62
N GLU A 57 9.91 14.78 17.76
CA GLU A 57 8.56 15.31 18.07
C GLU A 57 7.68 14.30 18.85
N LYS A 58 8.23 13.13 19.20
CA LYS A 58 7.51 12.04 19.85
C LYS A 58 7.54 12.07 21.38
N ASP A 59 8.15 13.07 22.00
CA ASP A 59 8.53 13.03 23.43
C ASP A 59 7.38 12.89 24.42
N ASN A 60 6.09 12.87 24.01
CA ASN A 60 4.98 12.57 24.91
C ASN A 60 3.75 11.93 24.24
N LYS A 61 3.90 11.38 23.01
CA LYS A 61 2.79 10.78 22.26
C LYS A 61 3.01 9.28 22.06
N THR A 62 2.00 8.50 22.33
CA THR A 62 1.99 7.05 22.12
C THR A 62 1.38 6.72 20.77
N LEU A 63 1.88 5.66 20.10
CA LEU A 63 1.30 5.16 18.88
C LEU A 63 0.04 4.37 19.18
N TYR A 64 -1.11 4.87 18.75
CA TYR A 64 -2.40 4.20 18.82
C TYR A 64 -2.80 3.63 17.46
N THR A 65 -3.49 2.51 17.52
CA THR A 65 -4.13 1.87 16.37
C THR A 65 -5.64 2.02 16.51
N PHE A 66 -6.26 2.72 15.56
CA PHE A 66 -7.70 2.89 15.46
C PHE A 66 -8.26 1.86 14.50
N ILE A 67 -9.26 1.11 14.94
CA ILE A 67 -10.02 0.18 14.10
C ILE A 67 -11.44 0.73 14.01
N ILE A 68 -11.88 1.05 12.80
CA ILE A 68 -13.16 1.68 12.54
C ILE A 68 -13.92 0.82 11.54
N TYR A 69 -15.12 0.41 11.89
CA TYR A 69 -16.02 -0.33 11.01
C TYR A 69 -17.11 0.62 10.51
N THR A 70 -17.33 0.60 9.21
CA THR A 70 -18.26 1.53 8.56
C THR A 70 -19.03 0.84 7.45
N GLU A 71 -20.13 1.42 7.04
CA GLU A 71 -20.75 1.07 5.77
C GLU A 71 -19.83 1.42 4.59
N ASN A 72 -20.04 0.77 3.45
CA ASN A 72 -19.28 1.05 2.23
C ASN A 72 -19.91 2.19 1.43
N LEU A 73 -19.70 3.43 1.87
CA LEU A 73 -20.25 4.62 1.21
C LEU A 73 -19.15 5.54 0.66
N PRO A 74 -19.35 6.15 -0.53
CA PRO A 74 -18.44 7.14 -1.09
C PRO A 74 -18.27 8.34 -0.16
N GLY A 75 -17.03 8.85 -0.05
CA GLY A 75 -16.73 10.05 0.74
C GLY A 75 -16.51 9.81 2.24
N LEU A 76 -16.79 8.61 2.76
CA LEU A 76 -16.66 8.32 4.19
C LEU A 76 -15.21 8.37 4.67
N LEU A 77 -14.26 7.94 3.83
CA LEU A 77 -12.84 8.08 4.11
C LEU A 77 -12.46 9.54 4.41
N SER A 78 -12.94 10.48 3.61
CA SER A 78 -12.69 11.92 3.83
C SER A 78 -13.29 12.42 5.15
N GLN A 79 -14.45 11.91 5.51
CA GLN A 79 -15.09 12.26 6.77
C GLN A 79 -14.34 11.73 8.00
N ILE A 80 -13.77 10.51 7.91
CA ILE A 80 -12.99 9.91 8.98
C ILE A 80 -11.64 10.66 9.10
N THR A 81 -10.92 10.85 8.01
CA THR A 81 -9.62 11.54 8.03
C THR A 81 -9.75 12.99 8.51
N ALA A 82 -10.87 13.67 8.23
CA ALA A 82 -11.16 15.01 8.74
C ALA A 82 -11.22 15.08 10.28
N VAL A 83 -11.55 13.99 10.98
CA VAL A 83 -11.52 13.95 12.45
C VAL A 83 -10.08 14.10 12.96
N PHE A 84 -9.13 13.40 12.32
CA PHE A 84 -7.71 13.48 12.64
C PHE A 84 -7.14 14.86 12.30
N THR A 85 -7.46 15.38 11.11
CA THR A 85 -7.01 16.71 10.66
C THR A 85 -7.47 17.83 11.61
N ARG A 86 -8.72 17.82 12.06
CA ARG A 86 -9.25 18.84 13.00
C ARG A 86 -8.53 18.83 14.35
N ARG A 87 -7.89 17.71 14.71
CA ARG A 87 -7.11 17.56 15.93
C ARG A 87 -5.62 17.70 15.73
N GLN A 88 -5.21 18.02 14.50
CA GLN A 88 -3.78 18.16 14.12
C GLN A 88 -2.99 16.88 14.42
N VAL A 89 -3.63 15.70 14.27
CA VAL A 89 -3.01 14.40 14.44
C VAL A 89 -2.64 13.85 13.06
N ASN A 90 -1.35 13.61 12.86
CA ASN A 90 -0.84 13.02 11.63
C ASN A 90 -1.15 11.52 11.59
N ILE A 91 -1.61 11.04 10.44
CA ILE A 91 -1.84 9.62 10.19
C ILE A 91 -0.53 9.01 9.68
N GLU A 92 0.01 8.02 10.41
CA GLU A 92 1.23 7.30 10.05
C GLU A 92 0.96 6.21 9.01
N SER A 93 -0.14 5.49 9.16
CA SER A 93 -0.60 4.51 8.18
C SER A 93 -2.12 4.44 8.13
N LEU A 94 -2.65 4.20 6.95
CA LEU A 94 -4.07 4.02 6.70
C LEU A 94 -4.24 2.81 5.78
N ASN A 95 -5.03 1.85 6.23
CA ASN A 95 -5.46 0.71 5.43
C ASN A 95 -6.98 0.64 5.45
N VAL A 96 -7.59 0.42 4.29
CA VAL A 96 -9.04 0.26 4.14
C VAL A 96 -9.30 -1.01 3.36
N SER A 97 -10.10 -1.90 3.90
CA SER A 97 -10.47 -3.15 3.25
C SER A 97 -11.90 -3.54 3.58
N ALA A 98 -12.50 -4.41 2.76
CA ALA A 98 -13.74 -5.07 3.13
C ALA A 98 -13.50 -5.90 4.40
N SER A 99 -14.43 -5.87 5.33
CA SER A 99 -14.40 -6.70 6.54
C SER A 99 -14.98 -8.09 6.26
N SER A 100 -14.93 -8.98 7.25
CA SER A 100 -15.62 -10.26 7.21
C SER A 100 -17.15 -10.14 7.21
N ILE A 101 -17.67 -8.97 7.59
CA ILE A 101 -19.10 -8.65 7.65
C ILE A 101 -19.52 -8.05 6.31
N LYS A 102 -20.52 -8.64 5.67
CA LYS A 102 -21.00 -8.17 4.36
C LYS A 102 -21.49 -6.73 4.42
N GLY A 103 -20.99 -5.89 3.50
CA GLY A 103 -21.35 -4.47 3.40
C GLY A 103 -20.60 -3.55 4.36
N VAL A 104 -19.75 -4.10 5.23
CA VAL A 104 -18.97 -3.35 6.21
C VAL A 104 -17.51 -3.28 5.78
N HIS A 105 -16.93 -2.09 5.82
CA HIS A 105 -15.50 -1.84 5.60
C HIS A 105 -14.79 -1.64 6.93
N LYS A 106 -13.53 -2.13 6.99
CA LYS A 106 -12.63 -1.97 8.12
C LYS A 106 -11.54 -0.97 7.75
N TYR A 107 -11.45 0.10 8.53
CA TYR A 107 -10.35 1.06 8.47
C TYR A 107 -9.38 0.74 9.60
N THR A 108 -8.11 0.63 9.27
CA THR A 108 -7.03 0.51 10.24
C THR A 108 -6.15 1.74 10.09
N ILE A 109 -6.16 2.61 11.09
CA ILE A 109 -5.43 3.88 11.10
C ILE A 109 -4.45 3.86 12.25
N THR A 110 -3.20 4.22 12.03
CA THR A 110 -2.23 4.40 13.11
C THR A 110 -1.80 5.85 13.18
N ALA A 111 -1.75 6.39 14.39
CA ALA A 111 -1.37 7.78 14.64
C ALA A 111 -0.75 7.94 16.02
N PHE A 112 0.16 8.90 16.16
CA PHE A 112 0.73 9.30 17.44
C PHE A 112 -0.17 10.36 18.09
N THR A 113 -0.66 10.05 19.28
CA THR A 113 -1.48 10.96 20.08
C THR A 113 -1.35 10.62 21.56
N ASP A 114 -1.94 11.42 22.43
CA ASP A 114 -2.16 11.11 23.83
C ASP A 114 -3.45 10.30 24.03
N GLN A 115 -3.66 9.78 25.20
CA GLN A 115 -4.84 8.94 25.50
C GLN A 115 -6.13 9.73 25.34
N GLU A 116 -6.18 10.98 25.82
CA GLU A 116 -7.37 11.82 25.71
C GLU A 116 -7.72 12.10 24.25
N GLY A 117 -6.71 12.38 23.41
CA GLY A 117 -6.86 12.54 21.96
C GLY A 117 -7.40 11.30 21.29
N ALA A 118 -6.91 10.10 21.67
CA ALA A 118 -7.39 8.84 21.14
C ALA A 118 -8.87 8.60 21.47
N GLU A 119 -9.28 8.80 22.74
CA GLU A 119 -10.67 8.70 23.16
C GLU A 119 -11.59 9.66 22.42
N MET A 120 -11.14 10.89 22.25
CA MET A 120 -11.93 11.91 21.58
C MET A 120 -12.04 11.67 20.05
N ILE A 121 -11.01 11.10 19.41
CA ILE A 121 -11.08 10.68 18.01
C ILE A 121 -12.15 9.60 17.85
N VAL A 122 -12.15 8.57 18.70
CA VAL A 122 -13.15 7.51 18.68
C VAL A 122 -14.56 8.07 18.90
N LYS A 123 -14.77 8.83 19.97
CA LYS A 123 -16.08 9.45 20.26
C LYS A 123 -16.61 10.33 19.11
N GLN A 124 -15.73 11.08 18.42
CA GLN A 124 -16.13 11.89 17.27
C GLN A 124 -16.40 11.07 16.01
N THR A 125 -15.69 9.97 15.85
CA THR A 125 -15.89 9.05 14.71
C THR A 125 -17.21 8.30 14.88
N GLU A 126 -17.53 7.79 16.05
CA GLU A 126 -18.78 7.08 16.35
C GLU A 126 -20.05 7.95 16.23
N ARG A 127 -19.90 9.27 16.31
CA ARG A 127 -21.04 10.20 16.07
C ARG A 127 -21.46 10.29 14.61
N LYS A 128 -20.70 9.71 13.68
CA LYS A 128 -21.08 9.68 12.27
C LYS A 128 -22.07 8.55 12.03
N VAL A 129 -23.12 8.84 11.28
CA VAL A 129 -24.25 7.91 11.04
C VAL A 129 -23.80 6.60 10.42
N ASP A 130 -22.84 6.69 9.48
CA ASP A 130 -22.39 5.54 8.69
C ASP A 130 -21.26 4.74 9.36
N VAL A 131 -20.87 5.10 10.59
CA VAL A 131 -19.90 4.39 11.40
C VAL A 131 -20.59 3.40 12.31
N VAL A 132 -20.30 2.13 12.11
CA VAL A 132 -20.88 1.03 12.91
C VAL A 132 -20.23 0.99 14.28
N LYS A 133 -18.89 1.01 14.33
CA LYS A 133 -18.11 0.96 15.56
C LYS A 133 -16.72 1.53 15.33
N ALA A 134 -16.18 2.23 16.32
CA ALA A 134 -14.79 2.66 16.35
C ALA A 134 -14.17 2.29 17.68
N ASP A 135 -12.93 1.83 17.66
CA ASP A 135 -12.14 1.50 18.85
C ASP A 135 -10.68 1.95 18.64
N TYR A 136 -9.98 2.19 19.75
CA TYR A 136 -8.53 2.38 19.71
C TYR A 136 -7.83 1.32 20.57
N TYR A 137 -6.60 1.03 20.20
CA TYR A 137 -5.77 -0.01 20.82
C TYR A 137 -4.33 0.47 20.97
N LEU A 138 -3.67 0.05 22.02
CA LEU A 138 -2.22 0.16 22.19
C LEU A 138 -1.52 -0.94 21.38
N HIS A 139 -0.22 -0.77 21.13
CA HIS A 139 0.59 -1.72 20.37
C HIS A 139 0.60 -3.15 20.99
N ASN A 140 0.55 -3.26 22.31
CA ASN A 140 0.52 -4.54 23.04
C ASN A 140 -0.84 -5.26 22.98
N GLU A 141 -1.92 -4.57 22.63
CA GLU A 141 -3.28 -5.12 22.55
C GLU A 141 -3.61 -5.69 21.18
N VAL A 142 -2.76 -5.45 20.20
CA VAL A 142 -2.96 -5.89 18.82
C VAL A 142 -1.77 -6.72 18.31
N PHE A 143 -2.05 -7.54 17.32
CA PHE A 143 -1.04 -8.15 16.48
C PHE A 143 -1.05 -7.44 15.12
N LEU A 144 0.10 -6.93 14.71
CA LEU A 144 0.21 -6.16 13.48
C LEU A 144 1.32 -6.71 12.57
N ILE A 145 1.04 -6.68 11.28
CA ILE A 145 2.02 -6.98 10.23
C ILE A 145 1.86 -5.98 9.09
N GLU A 146 2.92 -5.78 8.33
CA GLU A 146 2.92 -5.06 7.06
C GLU A 146 3.45 -5.98 5.96
N ALA A 147 3.02 -5.74 4.74
CA ALA A 147 3.70 -6.26 3.56
C ALA A 147 4.54 -5.15 2.92
N ALA A 148 5.72 -5.53 2.44
CA ALA A 148 6.62 -4.63 1.73
C ALA A 148 7.11 -5.28 0.44
N MET A 149 7.34 -4.45 -0.57
CA MET A 149 7.97 -4.84 -1.83
C MET A 149 9.17 -3.95 -2.12
N PHE A 150 10.26 -4.60 -2.48
CA PHE A 150 11.51 -3.96 -2.88
C PHE A 150 11.80 -4.31 -4.33
N LYS A 151 11.97 -3.31 -5.16
CA LYS A 151 12.50 -3.48 -6.50
C LYS A 151 13.99 -3.21 -6.44
N LEU A 152 14.79 -4.24 -6.70
CA LEU A 152 16.25 -4.20 -6.59
C LEU A 152 16.90 -4.34 -7.97
N SER A 153 18.08 -3.77 -8.15
CA SER A 153 18.89 -3.93 -9.34
C SER A 153 19.47 -5.35 -9.43
N THR A 154 19.06 -6.16 -10.39
CA THR A 154 19.56 -7.53 -10.57
C THR A 154 21.07 -7.61 -10.73
N PRO A 155 21.75 -6.76 -11.55
CA PRO A 155 23.19 -6.80 -11.65
C PRO A 155 23.91 -6.60 -10.30
N ILE A 156 23.41 -5.71 -9.46
CA ILE A 156 24.01 -5.43 -8.14
C ILE A 156 23.75 -6.60 -7.18
N VAL A 157 22.55 -7.17 -7.20
CA VAL A 157 22.19 -8.33 -6.37
C VAL A 157 23.03 -9.56 -6.73
N LEU A 158 23.28 -9.79 -8.03
CA LEU A 158 24.11 -10.90 -8.49
C LEU A 158 25.60 -10.70 -8.20
N ALA A 159 26.09 -9.45 -8.28
CA ALA A 159 27.48 -9.12 -7.97
C ALA A 159 27.81 -9.24 -6.47
N ASN A 160 26.80 -9.21 -5.60
CA ASN A 160 26.99 -9.10 -4.16
C ASN A 160 26.24 -10.20 -3.40
N GLN A 161 26.96 -11.25 -2.95
CA GLN A 161 26.38 -12.38 -2.22
C GLN A 161 25.75 -11.94 -0.89
N GLU A 162 26.24 -10.85 -0.29
CA GLU A 162 25.74 -10.36 1.00
C GLU A 162 24.28 -9.88 0.86
N ILE A 163 23.90 -9.24 -0.26
CA ILE A 163 22.52 -8.83 -0.51
C ILE A 163 21.60 -10.06 -0.52
N SER A 164 21.99 -11.11 -1.24
CA SER A 164 21.22 -12.36 -1.29
C SER A 164 21.12 -13.05 0.07
N ARG A 165 22.16 -12.90 0.90
CA ARG A 165 22.19 -13.40 2.29
C ARG A 165 21.22 -12.61 3.17
N GLN A 166 21.22 -11.28 3.09
CA GLN A 166 20.29 -10.41 3.84
C GLN A 166 18.84 -10.70 3.48
N ILE A 167 18.52 -10.88 2.19
CA ILE A 167 17.17 -11.23 1.72
C ILE A 167 16.71 -12.54 2.38
N ARG A 168 17.56 -13.59 2.36
CA ARG A 168 17.22 -14.88 2.98
C ARG A 168 17.10 -14.80 4.50
N HIS A 169 18.02 -14.09 5.15
CA HIS A 169 18.01 -13.93 6.60
C HIS A 169 16.76 -13.20 7.11
N SER A 170 16.28 -12.23 6.35
CA SER A 170 15.04 -11.51 6.65
C SER A 170 13.77 -12.24 6.25
N GLN A 171 13.86 -13.51 5.81
CA GLN A 171 12.74 -14.33 5.33
C GLN A 171 11.97 -13.68 4.15
N ALA A 172 12.61 -12.76 3.45
CA ALA A 172 12.05 -12.14 2.26
C ALA A 172 12.12 -13.10 1.06
N ARG A 173 11.15 -13.01 0.16
CA ARG A 173 11.03 -13.88 -1.01
C ARG A 173 11.28 -13.10 -2.28
N ILE A 174 12.08 -13.65 -3.17
CA ILE A 174 12.21 -13.14 -4.53
C ILE A 174 10.97 -13.63 -5.30
N THR A 175 10.15 -12.68 -5.75
CA THR A 175 8.88 -12.95 -6.44
C THR A 175 9.06 -12.94 -7.95
N GLU A 176 9.93 -12.07 -8.46
CA GLU A 176 10.21 -11.92 -9.87
C GLU A 176 11.69 -11.57 -10.07
N VAL A 177 12.29 -12.10 -11.13
CA VAL A 177 13.67 -11.78 -11.54
C VAL A 177 13.71 -11.63 -13.05
N ASN A 178 14.30 -10.53 -13.50
CA ASN A 178 14.69 -10.35 -14.89
C ASN A 178 16.12 -9.79 -14.98
N SER A 179 16.60 -9.50 -16.18
CA SER A 179 17.98 -9.06 -16.40
C SER A 179 18.31 -7.70 -15.77
N THR A 180 17.32 -6.85 -15.56
CA THR A 180 17.51 -5.47 -15.08
C THR A 180 17.12 -5.27 -13.62
N PHE A 181 16.03 -5.89 -13.18
CA PHE A 181 15.57 -5.79 -11.79
C PHE A 181 15.03 -7.13 -11.25
N CYS A 182 14.99 -7.24 -9.95
CA CYS A 182 14.23 -8.28 -9.26
C CYS A 182 13.30 -7.66 -8.21
N ILE A 183 12.17 -8.34 -7.97
CA ILE A 183 11.18 -7.94 -6.98
C ILE A 183 11.30 -8.88 -5.79
N VAL A 184 11.49 -8.30 -4.63
CA VAL A 184 11.55 -9.00 -3.35
C VAL A 184 10.35 -8.58 -2.51
N SER A 185 9.58 -9.55 -2.03
CA SER A 185 8.45 -9.33 -1.13
C SER A 185 8.75 -9.84 0.26
N MET A 186 8.26 -9.11 1.25
CA MET A 186 8.39 -9.44 2.66
C MET A 186 7.10 -9.10 3.40
N ALA A 187 6.71 -9.93 4.36
CA ALA A 187 5.67 -9.63 5.32
C ALA A 187 6.24 -9.81 6.74
N GLY A 188 6.02 -8.84 7.60
CA GLY A 188 6.54 -8.86 8.97
C GLY A 188 6.16 -7.61 9.75
N VAL A 189 6.76 -7.46 10.93
CA VAL A 189 6.59 -6.23 11.71
C VAL A 189 7.38 -5.08 11.08
N THR A 190 6.92 -3.86 11.33
CA THR A 190 7.50 -2.64 10.73
C THR A 190 9.02 -2.55 10.90
N GLU A 191 9.52 -2.91 12.08
CA GLU A 191 10.95 -2.83 12.42
C GLU A 191 11.80 -3.76 11.55
N GLN A 192 11.33 -4.99 11.30
CA GLN A 192 12.02 -5.96 10.43
C GLN A 192 12.09 -5.48 8.98
N ILE A 193 11.01 -4.88 8.50
CA ILE A 193 10.94 -4.32 7.13
C ILE A 193 11.92 -3.15 6.99
N LEU A 194 11.93 -2.25 7.96
CA LEU A 194 12.83 -1.10 7.96
C LEU A 194 14.30 -1.51 8.14
N ASP A 195 14.57 -2.57 8.90
CA ASP A 195 15.91 -3.12 9.05
C ASP A 195 16.45 -3.68 7.72
N LEU A 196 15.62 -4.47 7.02
CA LEU A 196 15.98 -4.95 5.69
C LEU A 196 16.21 -3.78 4.72
N PHE A 197 15.32 -2.77 4.73
CA PHE A 197 15.47 -1.58 3.89
C PHE A 197 16.79 -0.85 4.15
N ARG A 198 17.16 -0.65 5.42
CA ARG A 198 18.45 -0.01 5.80
C ARG A 198 19.64 -0.80 5.26
N LYS A 199 19.67 -2.13 5.49
CA LYS A 199 20.73 -3.01 5.02
C LYS A 199 20.87 -3.02 3.49
N LEU A 200 19.76 -3.04 2.76
CA LEU A 200 19.80 -2.98 1.30
C LEU A 200 20.26 -1.60 0.78
N ASN A 201 19.99 -0.55 1.51
CA ASN A 201 20.36 0.82 1.16
C ASN A 201 21.86 1.13 1.43
N GLU A 202 22.57 0.27 2.18
CA GLU A 202 24.04 0.31 2.32
C GLU A 202 24.74 0.06 0.98
N PHE A 203 24.06 -0.59 0.03
CA PHE A 203 24.58 -0.86 -1.33
C PHE A 203 24.07 0.21 -2.30
N PRO A 204 24.92 1.15 -2.77
CA PRO A 204 24.50 2.24 -3.63
C PRO A 204 23.81 1.74 -4.91
N GLY A 205 22.63 2.28 -5.21
CA GLY A 205 21.85 1.91 -6.40
C GLY A 205 21.20 0.53 -6.37
N CYS A 206 21.31 -0.21 -5.27
CA CYS A 206 20.66 -1.52 -5.12
C CYS A 206 19.13 -1.39 -5.09
N VAL A 207 18.59 -0.48 -4.28
CA VAL A 207 17.15 -0.25 -4.14
C VAL A 207 16.69 0.74 -5.20
N LEU A 208 15.91 0.26 -6.18
CA LEU A 208 15.32 1.09 -7.24
C LEU A 208 13.98 1.67 -6.81
N GLN A 209 13.18 0.89 -6.07
CA GLN A 209 11.88 1.31 -5.55
C GLN A 209 11.53 0.53 -4.28
N TYR A 210 10.80 1.17 -3.40
CA TYR A 210 10.32 0.60 -2.15
C TYR A 210 8.86 0.99 -1.93
N ALA A 211 8.02 0.02 -1.55
CA ALA A 211 6.62 0.24 -1.24
C ALA A 211 6.17 -0.61 -0.05
N ARG A 212 5.26 -0.06 0.75
CA ARG A 212 4.63 -0.75 1.89
C ARG A 212 3.12 -0.70 1.78
N SER A 213 2.45 -1.73 2.28
CA SER A 213 0.97 -1.81 2.29
C SER A 213 0.32 -0.97 3.39
N GLY A 214 1.09 -0.49 4.38
CA GLY A 214 0.54 -0.05 5.66
C GLY A 214 0.22 -1.24 6.57
N ARG A 215 -0.22 -0.95 7.78
CA ARG A 215 -0.40 -1.96 8.84
C ARG A 215 -1.72 -2.70 8.72
N ILE A 216 -1.65 -4.02 8.69
CA ILE A 216 -2.79 -4.93 8.84
C ILE A 216 -2.82 -5.38 10.29
N VAL A 217 -3.99 -5.29 10.92
CA VAL A 217 -4.11 -5.44 12.36
C VAL A 217 -5.21 -6.41 12.73
N VAL A 218 -4.91 -7.29 13.70
CA VAL A 218 -5.86 -8.17 14.37
C VAL A 218 -5.74 -7.93 15.87
N THR A 219 -6.88 -7.85 16.56
CA THR A 219 -6.92 -7.70 18.03
C THR A 219 -6.48 -9.00 18.68
N ARG A 220 -5.84 -8.91 19.85
CA ARG A 220 -5.47 -10.10 20.65
C ARG A 220 -6.65 -10.71 21.41
N SER A 221 -7.80 -10.03 21.45
CA SER A 221 -9.03 -10.55 22.04
C SER A 221 -9.62 -11.68 21.20
N CYS A 222 -10.22 -12.68 21.84
CA CYS A 222 -10.86 -13.81 21.14
C CYS A 222 -12.06 -13.39 20.26
N GLN A 223 -12.69 -12.27 20.55
CA GLN A 223 -13.82 -11.72 19.80
C GLN A 223 -13.54 -10.28 19.39
N GLU A 224 -13.87 -9.94 18.17
CA GLU A 224 -13.88 -8.54 17.73
C GLU A 224 -15.06 -7.83 18.41
N LYS A 225 -14.82 -6.64 18.95
CA LYS A 225 -15.86 -5.84 19.64
C LYS A 225 -17.03 -5.51 18.72
N VAL A 226 -16.81 -5.40 17.40
CA VAL A 226 -17.89 -5.16 16.44
C VAL A 226 -18.88 -6.32 16.39
N ASN A 227 -18.42 -7.57 16.49
CA ASN A 227 -19.30 -8.73 16.47
C ASN A 227 -20.17 -8.79 17.74
N ALA A 228 -19.59 -8.46 18.90
CA ALA A 228 -20.36 -8.34 20.15
C ALA A 228 -21.41 -7.23 20.05
N PHE A 229 -21.02 -6.06 19.55
CA PHE A 229 -21.92 -4.92 19.34
C PHE A 229 -23.08 -5.25 18.37
N LEU A 230 -22.81 -5.89 17.26
CA LEU A 230 -23.84 -6.28 16.29
C LEU A 230 -24.80 -7.34 16.87
N HIS A 231 -24.26 -8.28 17.67
CA HIS A 231 -25.08 -9.30 18.33
C HIS A 231 -26.00 -8.68 19.38
N GLU A 232 -25.51 -7.71 20.16
CA GLU A 232 -26.34 -6.99 21.14
C GLU A 232 -27.44 -6.17 20.45
N ARG A 233 -27.09 -5.50 19.35
CA ARG A 233 -28.06 -4.70 18.56
C ARG A 233 -29.09 -5.59 17.87
N GLY A 234 -28.71 -6.75 17.35
CA GLY A 234 -29.66 -7.74 16.80
C GLY A 234 -30.66 -8.23 17.84
N LYS A 235 -30.19 -8.56 19.05
CA LYS A 235 -31.10 -8.93 20.16
C LYS A 235 -32.05 -7.81 20.59
N ALA A 236 -31.61 -6.55 20.51
CA ALA A 236 -32.46 -5.41 20.84
C ALA A 236 -33.58 -5.23 19.81
N ILE A 237 -33.27 -5.39 18.52
CA ILE A 237 -34.27 -5.33 17.44
C ILE A 237 -35.29 -6.45 17.57
N ASP A 238 -34.82 -7.70 17.79
CA ASP A 238 -35.70 -8.86 17.97
C ASP A 238 -36.61 -8.73 19.21
N ALA A 239 -36.17 -7.95 20.20
CA ALA A 239 -36.99 -7.69 21.43
C ALA A 239 -38.03 -6.58 21.17
N GLU A 240 -37.75 -5.60 20.31
CA GLU A 240 -38.71 -4.55 19.96
C GLU A 240 -39.79 -5.07 18.98
N ASP A 241 -39.47 -5.99 18.10
CA ASP A 241 -40.43 -6.60 17.16
C ASP A 241 -41.39 -7.60 17.84
N ASN A 242 -41.15 -8.00 19.10
CA ASN A 242 -41.98 -8.90 19.87
C ASN A 242 -42.87 -8.18 20.93
N LEU A 243 -42.95 -6.86 20.91
CA LEU A 243 -43.82 -6.03 21.76
C LEU A 243 -44.97 -5.45 20.95
#